data_37db75daff0db51d5b6139cb75a349f4
#
_entry.id   37db75daff0db51d5b6139cb75a349f4
#
_cell.length_a   1.000
_cell.length_b   1.000
_cell.length_c   1.000
_cell.angle_alpha   90.00
_cell.angle_beta   90.00
_cell.angle_gamma   90.00
#
_symmetry.space_group_name_H-M   'P 1'
#
loop_
_entity.id
_entity.type
_entity.pdbx_description
1 polymer ?
#
loop_
_entity_poly.entity_id
_entity_poly.type
_entity_poly.pdbx_seq_one_letter_code
_entity_poly.pdbx_strand_id
1 'polypeptide(L)'
;SYSIDSVPGQQVTKRDIAGNTTRQCLFNFSSRELYTEEVRQNLDNIGFYEHFSDWLEEVSEAGDFPELDAGKTIKKIEAITCGYVFDTELDKAKYQIQCRIIYKQEARR
;
A
#
# COMPACT_ATOMS: atom_id res chain seq x y z
N SER A 1 9.98 14.27 -3.46
CA SER A 1 9.73 13.17 -4.40
C SER A 1 9.08 11.99 -3.69
N TYR A 2 8.34 11.20 -4.43
CA TYR A 2 7.64 10.05 -3.92
C TYR A 2 8.20 8.76 -4.52
N SER A 3 8.11 7.67 -3.80
CA SER A 3 8.49 6.35 -4.29
C SER A 3 7.51 5.30 -3.80
N ILE A 4 7.42 4.21 -4.56
CA ILE A 4 6.65 3.03 -4.19
C ILE A 4 7.62 1.86 -4.14
N ASP A 5 7.72 1.24 -2.97
CA ASP A 5 8.62 0.11 -2.75
C ASP A 5 7.80 -1.12 -2.39
N SER A 6 8.02 -2.21 -3.11
CA SER A 6 7.37 -3.47 -2.77
C SER A 6 8.02 -4.11 -1.56
N VAL A 7 7.19 -4.70 -0.70
CA VAL A 7 7.67 -5.52 0.42
C VAL A 7 7.76 -6.95 -0.09
N PRO A 8 8.92 -7.62 0.06
CA PRO A 8 9.10 -8.97 -0.47
C PRO A 8 8.09 -9.96 0.11
N GLY A 9 7.62 -10.84 -0.74
CA GLY A 9 6.75 -11.95 -0.38
C GLY A 9 5.28 -11.69 -0.71
N GLN A 10 4.65 -12.71 -1.27
CA GLN A 10 3.21 -12.78 -1.43
C GLN A 10 2.68 -13.76 -0.41
N GLN A 11 1.65 -13.36 0.30
CA GLN A 11 1.03 -14.22 1.31
C GLN A 11 -0.32 -14.73 0.80
N VAL A 12 -0.48 -16.05 0.77
CA VAL A 12 -1.78 -16.68 0.52
C VAL A 12 -2.58 -16.58 1.83
N THR A 13 -3.72 -15.88 1.77
CA THR A 13 -4.56 -15.68 2.95
C THR A 13 -5.77 -16.62 2.96
N LYS A 14 -6.19 -17.11 1.78
CA LYS A 14 -7.35 -17.99 1.65
C LYS A 14 -7.22 -18.85 0.40
N ARG A 15 -7.77 -20.06 0.45
CA ARG A 15 -7.83 -20.99 -0.68
C ARG A 15 -9.23 -21.61 -0.74
N ASP A 16 -9.80 -21.64 -1.94
CA ASP A 16 -11.10 -22.29 -2.13
C ASP A 16 -10.95 -23.73 -2.65
N ILE A 17 -12.08 -24.41 -2.78
CA ILE A 17 -12.12 -25.83 -3.20
C ILE A 17 -11.63 -26.00 -4.64
N ALA A 18 -11.85 -25.01 -5.50
CA ALA A 18 -11.41 -25.05 -6.89
C ALA A 18 -9.92 -24.76 -7.07
N GLY A 19 -9.18 -24.47 -5.98
CA GLY A 19 -7.76 -24.16 -6.00
C GLY A 19 -7.45 -22.69 -6.25
N ASN A 20 -8.44 -21.82 -6.37
CA ASN A 20 -8.22 -20.38 -6.44
C ASN A 20 -7.71 -19.88 -5.10
N THR A 21 -6.83 -18.89 -5.11
CA THR A 21 -6.25 -18.33 -3.90
C THR A 21 -6.56 -16.85 -3.79
N THR A 22 -6.75 -16.40 -2.55
CA THR A 22 -6.73 -14.98 -2.22
C THR A 22 -5.35 -14.68 -1.64
N ARG A 23 -4.69 -13.68 -2.20
CA ARG A 23 -3.33 -13.30 -1.84
C ARG A 23 -3.26 -11.85 -1.48
N GLN A 24 -2.28 -11.50 -0.69
CA GLN A 24 -1.98 -10.11 -0.39
C GLN A 24 -0.55 -9.77 -0.81
N CYS A 25 -0.39 -8.53 -1.24
CA CYS A 25 0.90 -7.94 -1.56
C CYS A 25 1.01 -6.63 -0.79
N LEU A 26 2.09 -6.46 -0.06
CA LEU A 26 2.36 -5.24 0.69
C LEU A 26 3.28 -4.34 -0.10
N PHE A 27 3.05 -3.05 -0.02
CA PHE A 27 3.94 -2.06 -0.59
C PHE A 27 3.95 -0.82 0.28
N ASN A 28 5.03 -0.04 0.18
CA ASN A 28 5.18 1.21 0.91
C ASN A 28 5.17 2.38 -0.05
N PHE A 29 4.29 3.33 0.21
CA PHE A 29 4.31 4.64 -0.43
C PHE A 29 5.11 5.57 0.47
N SER A 30 6.17 6.17 -0.06
CA SER A 30 7.12 6.97 0.73
C SER A 30 7.34 8.33 0.11
N SER A 31 7.48 9.33 0.96
CA SER A 31 7.97 10.66 0.59
C SER A 31 9.42 10.79 1.07
N ARG A 32 10.29 11.26 0.19
CA ARG A 32 11.73 11.46 0.49
C ARG A 32 12.04 12.90 0.91
N GLU A 33 11.11 13.55 1.55
CA GLU A 33 11.34 14.89 2.06
C GLU A 33 12.16 14.86 3.35
N LEU A 34 12.89 15.94 3.61
CA LEU A 34 13.60 16.10 4.87
C LEU A 34 12.60 16.09 6.02
N TYR A 35 12.89 15.25 7.00
CA TYR A 35 12.08 15.24 8.23
C TYR A 35 12.41 16.48 9.04
N THR A 36 11.37 17.26 9.32
CA THR A 36 11.40 18.32 10.33
C THR A 36 10.13 18.19 11.17
N GLU A 37 10.18 18.65 12.39
CA GLU A 37 9.01 18.66 13.25
C GLU A 37 7.86 19.47 12.63
N GLU A 38 8.19 20.55 11.94
CA GLU A 38 7.22 21.37 11.22
C GLU A 38 6.52 20.59 10.12
N VAL A 39 7.25 19.84 9.31
CA VAL A 39 6.68 19.01 8.24
C VAL A 39 5.75 17.95 8.84
N ARG A 40 6.18 17.30 9.93
CA ARG A 40 5.35 16.33 10.63
C ARG A 40 4.04 16.93 11.11
N GLN A 41 4.10 18.09 11.76
CA GLN A 41 2.92 18.79 12.25
C GLN A 41 1.99 19.20 11.12
N ASN A 42 2.53 19.66 10.01
CA ASN A 42 1.74 20.05 8.85
C ASN A 42 1.01 18.85 8.24
N LEU A 43 1.69 17.71 8.11
CA LEU A 43 1.06 16.49 7.61
C LEU A 43 -0.05 15.99 8.53
N ASP A 44 0.18 16.03 9.85
CA ASP A 44 -0.82 15.64 10.84
C ASP A 44 -2.01 16.59 10.82
N ASN A 45 -1.77 17.90 10.71
CA ASN A 45 -2.82 18.92 10.70
C ASN A 45 -3.72 18.84 9.47
N ILE A 46 -3.18 18.49 8.30
CA ILE A 46 -3.99 18.35 7.09
C ILE A 46 -4.65 16.97 6.98
N GLY A 47 -4.32 16.04 7.88
CA GLY A 47 -4.86 14.69 7.86
C GLY A 47 -4.45 13.91 6.62
N PHE A 48 -3.20 14.01 6.22
CA PHE A 48 -2.72 13.43 4.96
C PHE A 48 -2.98 11.93 4.87
N TYR A 49 -2.72 11.20 5.96
CA TYR A 49 -2.95 9.75 5.98
C TYR A 49 -4.44 9.42 5.78
N GLU A 50 -5.31 10.10 6.48
CA GLU A 50 -6.76 9.87 6.40
C GLU A 50 -7.28 10.16 4.99
N HIS A 51 -6.86 11.26 4.39
CA HIS A 51 -7.23 11.62 3.02
C HIS A 51 -6.73 10.59 2.01
N PHE A 52 -5.49 10.13 2.16
CA PHE A 52 -4.90 9.11 1.30
C PHE A 52 -5.65 7.78 1.44
N SER A 53 -5.95 7.39 2.68
CA SER A 53 -6.70 6.17 2.98
C SER A 53 -8.10 6.21 2.38
N ASP A 54 -8.79 7.32 2.53
CA ASP A 54 -10.14 7.53 1.98
C ASP A 54 -10.11 7.48 0.44
N TRP A 55 -9.11 8.09 -0.17
CA TRP A 55 -8.94 8.03 -1.61
C TRP A 55 -8.72 6.60 -2.12
N LEU A 56 -7.88 5.82 -1.44
CA LEU A 56 -7.68 4.41 -1.79
C LEU A 56 -8.98 3.61 -1.65
N GLU A 57 -9.75 3.88 -0.61
CA GLU A 57 -11.04 3.23 -0.39
C GLU A 57 -12.02 3.56 -1.53
N GLU A 58 -12.08 4.80 -1.97
CA GLU A 58 -12.89 5.22 -3.12
C GLU A 58 -12.47 4.53 -4.41
N VAL A 59 -11.17 4.46 -4.68
CA VAL A 59 -10.63 3.74 -5.84
C VAL A 59 -11.01 2.26 -5.78
N SER A 60 -10.92 1.67 -4.59
CA SER A 60 -11.26 0.27 -4.35
C SER A 60 -12.75 0.00 -4.61
N GLU A 61 -13.64 0.85 -4.11
CA GLU A 61 -15.10 0.73 -4.30
C GLU A 61 -15.49 0.94 -5.76
N ALA A 62 -14.84 1.86 -6.44
CA ALA A 62 -15.09 2.13 -7.85
C ALA A 62 -14.60 1.01 -8.78
N GLY A 63 -13.72 0.13 -8.28
CA GLY A 63 -13.13 -0.94 -9.08
C GLY A 63 -12.15 -0.43 -10.13
N ASP A 64 -11.64 0.78 -9.96
CA ASP A 64 -10.70 1.40 -10.90
C ASP A 64 -9.27 0.93 -10.63
N PHE A 65 -9.04 -0.35 -10.88
CA PHE A 65 -7.77 -1.00 -10.60
C PHE A 65 -6.91 -1.13 -11.85
N PRO A 66 -5.58 -1.11 -11.70
CA PRO A 66 -4.70 -1.47 -12.79
C PRO A 66 -4.90 -2.93 -13.20
N GLU A 67 -4.69 -3.22 -14.48
CA GLU A 67 -4.73 -4.59 -14.96
C GLU A 67 -3.50 -5.35 -14.46
N LEU A 68 -3.75 -6.57 -13.97
CA LEU A 68 -2.71 -7.51 -13.59
C LEU A 68 -2.57 -8.61 -14.65
N ASP A 69 -1.62 -9.50 -14.43
CA ASP A 69 -1.43 -10.68 -15.27
C ASP A 69 -2.72 -11.50 -15.35
N ALA A 70 -2.85 -12.30 -16.42
CA ALA A 70 -4.01 -13.17 -16.63
C ALA A 70 -4.25 -14.06 -15.41
N GLY A 71 -5.50 -14.22 -15.04
CA GLY A 71 -5.91 -15.03 -13.90
C GLY A 71 -5.84 -14.32 -12.55
N LYS A 72 -5.45 -13.06 -12.53
CA LYS A 72 -5.37 -12.25 -11.30
C LYS A 72 -6.41 -11.13 -11.33
N THR A 73 -7.15 -10.99 -10.26
CA THR A 73 -8.17 -9.95 -10.11
C THR A 73 -7.99 -9.22 -8.78
N ILE A 74 -7.78 -7.92 -8.83
CA ILE A 74 -7.68 -7.10 -7.62
C ILE A 74 -9.06 -7.01 -6.97
N LYS A 75 -9.11 -7.26 -5.66
CA LYS A 75 -10.32 -7.16 -4.85
C LYS A 75 -10.35 -5.88 -4.03
N LYS A 76 -9.19 -5.45 -3.52
CA LYS A 76 -9.12 -4.31 -2.63
C LYS A 76 -7.70 -3.75 -2.59
N ILE A 77 -7.62 -2.42 -2.48
CA ILE A 77 -6.38 -1.72 -2.16
C ILE A 77 -6.67 -0.87 -0.93
N GLU A 78 -5.83 -0.95 0.09
CA GLU A 78 -6.05 -0.19 1.32
C GLU A 78 -4.74 0.27 1.95
N ALA A 79 -4.80 1.37 2.69
CA ALA A 79 -3.72 1.81 3.56
C ALA A 79 -3.87 1.11 4.92
N ILE A 80 -2.76 0.66 5.48
CA ILE A 80 -2.75 -0.07 6.75
C ILE A 80 -2.28 0.84 7.88
N THR A 81 -1.13 1.48 7.71
CA THR A 81 -0.51 2.31 8.74
C THR A 81 0.41 3.33 8.12
N CYS A 82 0.76 4.35 8.90
CA CYS A 82 1.74 5.34 8.51
C CYS A 82 2.73 5.60 9.64
N GLY A 83 3.84 6.20 9.30
CA GLY A 83 4.86 6.60 10.25
C GLY A 83 6.06 7.21 9.58
N TYR A 84 7.04 7.58 10.40
CA TYR A 84 8.31 8.10 9.92
C TYR A 84 9.38 7.03 10.08
N VAL A 85 10.16 6.82 9.02
CA VAL A 85 11.28 5.90 9.02
C VAL A 85 12.56 6.72 8.95
N PHE A 86 13.39 6.60 9.97
CA PHE A 86 14.65 7.33 10.04
C PHE A 86 15.75 6.55 9.31
N ASP A 87 16.43 7.23 8.39
CA ASP A 87 17.58 6.69 7.69
C ASP A 87 18.85 7.26 8.33
N THR A 88 19.57 6.44 9.09
CA THR A 88 20.76 6.85 9.82
C THR A 88 21.92 7.23 8.91
N GLU A 89 22.03 6.64 7.73
CA GLU A 89 23.10 6.94 6.78
C GLU A 89 22.94 8.34 6.17
N LEU A 90 21.71 8.73 5.90
CA LEU A 90 21.40 10.01 5.26
C LEU A 90 21.03 11.10 6.26
N ASP A 91 20.95 10.77 7.54
CA ASP A 91 20.47 11.67 8.61
C ASP A 91 19.13 12.32 8.23
N LYS A 92 18.24 11.52 7.67
CA LYS A 92 16.94 11.96 7.18
C LYS A 92 15.86 10.97 7.61
N ALA A 93 14.65 11.47 7.73
CA ALA A 93 13.49 10.62 7.89
C ALA A 93 12.59 10.78 6.68
N LYS A 94 11.90 9.71 6.33
CA LYS A 94 10.87 9.75 5.29
C LYS A 94 9.52 9.38 5.89
N TYR A 95 8.48 10.03 5.40
CA TYR A 95 7.11 9.65 5.73
C TYR A 95 6.71 8.47 4.86
N GLN A 96 6.12 7.46 5.48
CA GLN A 96 5.81 6.21 4.81
C GLN A 96 4.39 5.75 5.15
N ILE A 97 3.65 5.38 4.13
CA ILE A 97 2.34 4.73 4.30
C ILE A 97 2.47 3.30 3.81
N GLN A 98 2.22 2.34 4.68
CA GLN A 98 2.18 0.93 4.30
C GLN A 98 0.80 0.61 3.77
N CYS A 99 0.77 0.00 2.58
CA CYS A 99 -0.45 -0.34 1.88
C CYS A 99 -0.49 -1.83 1.55
N ARG A 100 -1.68 -2.30 1.22
CA ARG A 100 -1.92 -3.68 0.89
C ARG A 100 -2.82 -3.79 -0.33
N ILE A 101 -2.45 -4.67 -1.26
CA ILE A 101 -3.31 -5.10 -2.36
C ILE A 101 -3.79 -6.51 -2.04
N ILE A 102 -5.10 -6.72 -2.06
CA ILE A 102 -5.71 -8.04 -1.94
C ILE A 102 -6.20 -8.41 -3.33
N TYR A 103 -5.78 -9.57 -3.83
CA TYR A 103 -6.18 -10.04 -5.14
C TYR A 103 -6.48 -11.53 -5.12
N LYS A 104 -7.32 -11.94 -6.07
CA LYS A 104 -7.66 -13.35 -6.30
C LYS A 104 -6.80 -13.86 -7.45
N GLN A 105 -6.22 -15.02 -7.28
CA GLN A 105 -5.51 -15.72 -8.35
C GLN A 105 -6.23 -17.01 -8.66
N GLU A 106 -6.63 -17.17 -9.93
CA GLU A 106 -7.28 -18.38 -10.40
C GLU A 106 -6.30 -19.56 -10.43
N ALA A 107 -6.85 -20.75 -10.16
CA ALA A 107 -6.07 -21.97 -10.23
C ALA A 107 -5.53 -22.17 -11.66
N ARG A 108 -4.30 -22.60 -11.77
CA ARG A 108 -3.73 -23.03 -13.05
C ARG A 108 -4.27 -24.41 -13.40
N ARG A 109 -4.70 -24.53 -14.63
CA ARG A 109 -5.16 -25.81 -15.18
C ARG A 109 -4.10 -26.38 -16.10
#